data_3a06ac959f8e63b3a5611b801ae49a5f
#
_entry.id   3a06ac959f8e63b3a5611b801ae49a5f
#
_cell.length_a   1.000
_cell.length_b   1.000
_cell.length_c   1.000
_cell.angle_alpha   90.00
_cell.angle_beta   90.00
_cell.angle_gamma   90.00
#
_symmetry.space_group_name_H-M   'P 1'
#
loop_
_entity.id
_entity.type
_entity.pdbx_description
1 polymer ?
#
loop_
_entity_poly.entity_id
_entity_poly.type
_entity_poly.pdbx_seq_one_letter_code
_entity_poly.pdbx_strand_id
1 'polypeptide(L)' 'MKAQKWDFKARKYYDYDLPEGACLYSDDMDKIVACAQCGRKMLFGDGYTSRQIHSRCGFGYAVCEQCYDKEWQEEKENE' A
#
# COMPACT_ATOMS: atom_id res chain seq x y z
N MET A 1 9.56 6.94 -7.03
CA MET A 1 9.72 5.47 -6.98
C MET A 1 8.45 4.80 -7.51
N LYS A 2 8.60 3.81 -8.36
CA LYS A 2 7.45 3.14 -8.98
C LYS A 2 7.21 1.78 -8.35
N ALA A 3 5.94 1.46 -8.18
CA ALA A 3 5.48 0.16 -7.70
C ALA A 3 4.43 -0.37 -8.67
N GLN A 4 3.78 -1.45 -8.31
CA GLN A 4 2.68 -2.02 -9.06
C GLN A 4 1.43 -2.00 -8.20
N LYS A 5 0.33 -1.54 -8.76
CA LYS A 5 -0.95 -1.51 -8.07
C LYS A 5 -1.92 -2.45 -8.78
N TRP A 6 -2.58 -3.32 -8.01
CA TRP A 6 -3.53 -4.27 -8.54
C TRP A 6 -4.87 -3.59 -8.84
N ASP A 7 -5.36 -3.79 -10.05
CA ASP A 7 -6.70 -3.35 -10.44
C ASP A 7 -7.66 -4.52 -10.27
N PHE A 8 -8.55 -4.42 -9.29
CA PHE A 8 -9.50 -5.50 -8.97
C PHE A 8 -10.50 -5.77 -10.10
N LYS A 9 -10.84 -4.76 -10.88
CA LYS A 9 -11.76 -4.92 -12.01
C LYS A 9 -11.09 -5.55 -13.21
N ALA A 10 -9.93 -5.02 -13.59
CA ALA A 10 -9.17 -5.51 -14.74
C ALA A 10 -8.39 -6.78 -14.44
N ARG A 11 -8.19 -7.10 -13.17
CA ARG A 11 -7.40 -8.25 -12.68
C ARG A 11 -6.00 -8.26 -13.25
N LYS A 12 -5.34 -7.11 -13.18
CA LYS A 12 -3.95 -6.96 -13.62
C LYS A 12 -3.28 -5.85 -12.84
N TYR A 13 -1.95 -5.89 -12.81
CA TYR A 13 -1.15 -4.81 -12.23
C TYR A 13 -0.94 -3.70 -13.25
N TYR A 14 -0.83 -2.47 -12.73
CA TYR A 14 -0.39 -1.33 -13.53
C TYR A 14 0.66 -0.55 -12.75
N ASP A 15 1.46 0.24 -13.47
CA ASP A 15 2.50 1.07 -12.85
C ASP A 15 1.86 2.14 -11.98
N TYR A 16 2.39 2.27 -10.77
CA TYR A 16 1.87 3.19 -9.78
C TYR A 16 3.01 4.03 -9.21
N ASP A 17 2.85 5.35 -9.21
CA ASP A 17 3.81 6.27 -8.62
C ASP A 17 3.54 6.39 -7.13
N LEU A 18 4.52 5.98 -6.30
CA LEU A 18 4.40 6.04 -4.87
C LEU A 18 4.51 7.46 -4.34
N PRO A 19 3.75 7.82 -3.29
CA PRO A 19 3.97 9.06 -2.56
C PRO A 19 5.38 9.08 -1.96
N GLU A 20 5.93 10.28 -1.79
CA GLU A 20 7.22 10.44 -1.13
C GLU A 20 7.13 9.92 0.30
N GLY A 21 8.10 9.12 0.71
CA GLY A 21 8.15 8.54 2.04
C GLY A 21 7.44 7.19 2.18
N ALA A 22 6.86 6.65 1.10
CA ALA A 22 6.28 5.31 1.13
C ALA A 22 7.36 4.28 1.50
N CYS A 23 7.01 3.31 2.34
CA CYS A 23 7.95 2.34 2.88
C CYS A 23 7.45 0.93 2.68
N LEU A 24 8.36 0.04 2.24
CA LEU A 24 8.05 -1.38 2.08
C LEU A 24 8.22 -2.13 3.41
N TYR A 25 9.32 -1.85 4.11
CA TYR A 25 9.64 -2.53 5.36
C TYR A 25 10.54 -1.64 6.21
N SER A 26 10.38 -1.73 7.52
CA SER A 26 11.27 -1.08 8.49
C SER A 26 11.36 -1.92 9.75
N ASP A 27 12.56 -2.00 10.33
CA ASP A 27 12.76 -2.61 11.64
C ASP A 27 12.32 -1.69 12.78
N ASP A 28 12.15 -0.41 12.48
CA ASP A 28 11.78 0.61 13.47
C ASP A 28 10.28 0.90 13.35
N MET A 29 9.50 0.43 14.31
CA MET A 29 8.06 0.64 14.34
C MET A 29 7.67 2.10 14.55
N ASP A 30 8.57 2.91 15.11
CA ASP A 30 8.32 4.34 15.35
C ASP A 30 8.79 5.20 14.18
N LYS A 31 9.28 4.61 13.11
CA LYS A 31 9.69 5.35 11.92
C LYS A 31 8.47 5.99 11.25
N ILE A 32 8.58 7.29 10.95
CA ILE A 32 7.52 7.99 10.23
C ILE A 32 7.63 7.68 8.74
N VAL A 33 6.56 7.14 8.18
CA VAL A 33 6.46 6.78 6.76
C VAL A 33 5.18 7.37 6.17
N ALA A 34 5.08 7.39 4.86
CA ALA A 34 3.87 7.81 4.19
C ALA A 34 3.05 6.60 3.77
N CYS A 35 1.73 6.69 3.91
CA CYS A 35 0.84 5.68 3.36
C CYS A 35 1.06 5.59 1.84
N ALA A 36 1.30 4.39 1.33
CA ALA A 36 1.59 4.20 -0.09
C ALA A 36 0.41 4.58 -0.99
N GLN A 37 -0.81 4.65 -0.46
CA GLN A 37 -2.00 4.96 -1.23
C GLN A 37 -2.41 6.43 -1.16
N CYS A 38 -2.52 6.99 0.04
CA CYS A 38 -2.98 8.37 0.21
C CYS A 38 -1.88 9.37 0.54
N GLY A 39 -0.69 8.91 0.86
CA GLY A 39 0.44 9.78 1.20
C GLY A 39 0.43 10.32 2.63
N ARG A 40 -0.53 9.92 3.44
CA ARG A 40 -0.63 10.37 4.83
C ARG A 40 0.57 9.88 5.64
N LYS A 41 1.13 10.76 6.45
CA LYS A 41 2.22 10.38 7.36
C LYS A 41 1.68 9.57 8.53
N MET A 42 2.41 8.52 8.89
CA MET A 42 2.04 7.61 9.97
C MET A 42 3.29 6.93 10.53
N LEU A 43 3.16 6.28 11.68
CA LEU A 43 4.20 5.41 12.18
C LEU A 43 4.14 4.07 11.43
N PHE A 44 5.30 3.51 11.12
CA PHE A 44 5.34 2.23 10.40
C PHE A 44 4.60 1.13 11.17
N GLY A 45 4.74 1.12 12.50
CA GLY A 45 4.05 0.12 13.34
C GLY A 45 2.53 0.26 13.36
N ASP A 46 1.99 1.41 12.98
CA ASP A 46 0.54 1.64 12.89
C ASP A 46 -0.02 1.35 11.51
N GLY A 47 0.84 1.01 10.56
CA GLY A 47 0.44 0.71 9.19
C GLY A 47 0.12 -0.75 8.98
N TYR A 48 -0.46 -1.03 7.83
CA TYR A 48 -0.78 -2.39 7.39
C TYR A 48 -0.10 -2.66 6.05
N THR A 49 0.15 -3.93 5.77
CA THR A 49 0.70 -4.33 4.47
C THR A 49 -0.39 -4.27 3.42
N SER A 50 -0.18 -3.46 2.37
CA SER A 50 -1.15 -3.32 1.29
C SER A 50 -1.40 -4.65 0.58
N ARG A 51 -2.67 -4.91 0.27
CA ARG A 51 -3.05 -6.05 -0.57
C ARG A 51 -3.09 -5.68 -2.05
N GLN A 52 -2.92 -4.42 -2.37
CA GLN A 52 -3.07 -3.90 -3.72
C GLN A 52 -1.77 -3.32 -4.28
N ILE A 53 -1.00 -2.62 -3.45
CA ILE A 53 0.22 -1.93 -3.87
C ILE A 53 1.42 -2.76 -3.48
N HIS A 54 2.13 -3.28 -4.48
CA HIS A 54 3.25 -4.20 -4.28
C HIS A 54 4.50 -3.71 -5.00
N SER A 55 5.65 -4.13 -4.49
CA SER A 55 6.92 -3.97 -5.21
C SER A 55 6.96 -4.96 -6.39
N ARG A 56 7.95 -4.79 -7.25
CA ARG A 56 8.15 -5.72 -8.36
C ARG A 56 8.44 -7.15 -7.88
N CYS A 57 8.92 -7.29 -6.64
CA CYS A 57 9.18 -8.60 -6.04
C CYS A 57 7.94 -9.19 -5.37
N GLY A 58 6.82 -8.47 -5.34
CA GLY A 58 5.58 -8.96 -4.77
C GLY A 58 5.34 -8.61 -3.31
N PHE A 59 6.22 -7.82 -2.67
CA PHE A 59 6.03 -7.39 -1.29
C PHE A 59 5.10 -6.18 -1.23
N GLY A 60 4.15 -6.20 -0.28
CA GLY A 60 3.20 -5.11 -0.10
C GLY A 60 3.80 -3.91 0.63
N TYR A 61 3.47 -2.71 0.18
CA TYR A 61 3.88 -1.46 0.83
C TYR A 61 2.99 -1.15 2.03
N ALA A 62 3.51 -0.35 2.98
CA ALA A 62 2.74 0.06 4.14
C ALA A 62 1.68 1.08 3.77
N VAL A 63 0.45 0.86 4.22
CA VAL A 63 -0.68 1.76 4.02
C VAL A 63 -1.37 2.00 5.36
N CYS A 64 -2.12 3.11 5.47
CA CYS A 64 -2.86 3.39 6.69
C CYS A 64 -4.10 2.49 6.80
N GLU A 65 -4.67 2.44 8.01
CA GLU A 65 -5.83 1.60 8.28
C GLU A 65 -6.99 1.90 7.34
N GLN A 66 -7.28 3.17 7.10
CA GLN A 66 -8.38 3.57 6.24
C GLN A 66 -8.21 3.08 4.81
N CYS A 67 -7.00 3.18 4.26
CA CYS A 67 -6.72 2.69 2.91
C CYS A 67 -6.77 1.16 2.86
N TYR A 68 -6.30 0.51 3.90
CA TYR A 68 -6.35 -0.95 4.00
C TYR A 68 -7.80 -1.44 3.99
N ASP A 69 -8.68 -0.80 4.77
CA ASP A 69 -10.10 -1.14 4.79
C ASP A 69 -10.76 -0.95 3.42
N LYS A 70 -10.40 0.13 2.71
CA LYS A 70 -10.90 0.36 1.36
C LYS A 70 -10.48 -0.73 0.39
N GLU A 71 -9.24 -1.21 0.51
CA GLU A 71 -8.75 -2.31 -0.33
C GLU A 71 -9.57 -3.58 -0.10
N TRP A 72 -9.87 -3.87 1.16
CA TRP A 72 -10.71 -5.02 1.52
C TRP A 72 -12.10 -4.91 0.90
N GLN A 73 -12.70 -3.72 0.97
CA GLN A 73 -14.03 -3.50 0.41
C GLN A 73 -14.03 -3.67 -1.10
N GLU A 74 -13.04 -3.11 -1.79
CA GLU A 74 -12.91 -3.25 -3.25
C GLU A 74 -12.73 -4.71 -3.65
N GLU A 75 -11.92 -5.45 -2.91
CA GLU A 75 -11.70 -6.87 -3.18
C GLU A 75 -13.02 -7.66 -3.06
N LYS A 76 -13.81 -7.40 -2.02
CA LYS A 76 -15.11 -8.04 -1.82
C LYS A 76 -16.11 -7.70 -2.93
N GLU A 77 -16.13 -6.44 -3.37
CA GLU A 77 -17.04 -6.00 -4.42
C GLU A 77 -16.74 -6.63 -5.78
N ASN A 78 -15.51 -7.11 -5.98
CA ASN A 78 -15.06 -7.67 -7.25
C ASN A 78 -14.75 -9.18 -7.16
N GLU A 79 -15.22 -9.86 -6.15
CA GLU A 79 -15.11 -11.31 -6.04
C GLU A 79 -16.07 -12.06 -6.97
#